data_612136c9d2ce77e85e56042fc30e7b5c
#
_entry.id   612136c9d2ce77e85e56042fc30e7b5c
#
_cell.length_a   1.000
_cell.length_b   1.000
_cell.length_c   1.000
_cell.angle_alpha   90.00
_cell.angle_beta   90.00
_cell.angle_gamma   90.00
#
_symmetry.space_group_name_H-M   'P 1'
#
loop_
_entity.id
_entity.type
_entity.pdbx_description
1 polymer ?
#
loop_
_entity_poly.entity_id
_entity_poly.type
_entity_poly.pdbx_seq_one_letter_code
_entity_poly.pdbx_strand_id
1 'polypeptide(L)'
;YVGLRSDSVRHVFFNVFVLSLCFIWGFSSSASAAPFSSIVIDATNGRSLQQYRASQSRYPASLTKLMSLYIVFEEIEAGRLSPETPIYVSNKAARQPASRLGLKAGRTIAAKTAMKALLVKSANDVATAIAEHISGSEDKFARRMSQKARELGLYDTSFVNASGLYHWRQQSTAR
;
A
#
# COMPACT_ATOMS: atom_id res chain seq x y z
N TYR A 1 65.86 25.51 -13.41
CA TYR A 1 65.16 24.50 -12.63
C TYR A 1 64.46 25.20 -11.45
N VAL A 2 63.14 25.36 -11.56
CA VAL A 2 62.32 25.92 -10.47
C VAL A 2 61.89 24.72 -9.59
N GLY A 3 62.58 24.56 -8.47
CA GLY A 3 62.21 23.56 -7.47
C GLY A 3 60.90 23.98 -6.80
N LEU A 4 59.82 23.29 -7.08
CA LEU A 4 58.59 23.42 -6.33
C LEU A 4 58.89 23.01 -4.88
N ARG A 5 58.72 23.93 -3.92
CA ARG A 5 58.92 23.68 -2.50
C ARG A 5 58.00 22.53 -2.03
N SER A 6 58.63 21.50 -1.48
CA SER A 6 57.96 20.28 -0.94
C SER A 6 56.83 20.60 0.05
N ASP A 7 56.93 21.72 0.73
CA ASP A 7 55.95 22.18 1.71
C ASP A 7 54.59 22.56 1.12
N SER A 8 54.58 23.19 -0.06
CA SER A 8 53.34 23.57 -0.74
C SER A 8 52.51 22.36 -1.14
N VAL A 9 53.15 21.29 -1.59
CA VAL A 9 52.51 20.03 -2.00
C VAL A 9 51.89 19.33 -0.76
N ARG A 10 52.62 19.32 0.33
CA ARG A 10 52.13 18.70 1.61
C ARG A 10 50.88 19.43 2.15
N HIS A 11 50.84 20.75 2.09
CA HIS A 11 49.68 21.53 2.51
C HIS A 11 48.45 21.31 1.61
N VAL A 12 48.65 21.14 0.30
CA VAL A 12 47.55 20.83 -0.63
C VAL A 12 46.98 19.47 -0.32
N PHE A 13 47.78 18.42 -0.15
CA PHE A 13 47.30 17.08 0.20
C PHE A 13 46.62 17.06 1.57
N PHE A 14 47.16 17.76 2.55
CA PHE A 14 46.53 17.83 3.88
C PHE A 14 45.15 18.54 3.82
N ASN A 15 45.02 19.65 3.11
CA ASN A 15 43.75 20.36 2.95
C ASN A 15 42.73 19.54 2.18
N VAL A 16 43.13 18.82 1.11
CA VAL A 16 42.23 17.92 0.36
C VAL A 16 41.76 16.76 1.24
N PHE A 17 42.64 16.19 2.05
CA PHE A 17 42.29 15.11 2.99
C PHE A 17 41.31 15.58 4.06
N VAL A 18 41.53 16.73 4.67
CA VAL A 18 40.62 17.32 5.67
C VAL A 18 39.27 17.67 5.06
N LEU A 19 39.24 18.25 3.85
CA LEU A 19 37.99 18.52 3.12
C LEU A 19 37.23 17.23 2.79
N SER A 20 37.92 16.15 2.38
CA SER A 20 37.30 14.86 2.13
C SER A 20 36.71 14.24 3.39
N LEU A 21 37.40 14.33 4.55
CA LEU A 21 36.84 13.87 5.84
C LEU A 21 35.60 14.66 6.26
N CYS A 22 35.58 15.98 6.08
CA CYS A 22 34.40 16.81 6.38
C CYS A 22 33.19 16.45 5.49
N PHE A 23 33.44 16.04 4.22
CA PHE A 23 32.38 15.64 3.30
C PHE A 23 31.74 14.30 3.68
N ILE A 24 32.52 13.38 4.27
CA ILE A 24 32.01 12.07 4.73
C ILE A 24 31.15 12.20 6.00
N TRP A 25 31.43 13.18 6.87
CA TRP A 25 30.65 13.39 8.11
C TRP A 25 29.35 14.17 7.88
N GLY A 26 29.19 14.88 6.77
CA GLY A 26 28.02 15.71 6.47
C GLY A 26 26.75 14.95 6.03
N PHE A 27 26.83 13.66 5.68
CA PHE A 27 25.72 12.86 5.14
C PHE A 27 25.23 11.74 6.05
N SER A 28 25.19 11.98 7.36
CA SER A 28 24.39 11.12 8.24
C SER A 28 22.91 11.42 8.06
N SER A 29 22.34 10.98 6.94
CA SER A 29 20.88 10.92 6.77
C SER A 29 20.37 9.94 7.81
N SER A 30 19.76 10.44 8.88
CA SER A 30 18.99 9.59 9.80
C SER A 30 17.91 8.91 8.98
N ALA A 31 18.09 7.64 8.63
CA ALA A 31 17.05 6.82 8.04
C ALA A 31 15.92 6.73 9.08
N SER A 32 14.90 7.59 8.94
CA SER A 32 13.69 7.48 9.74
C SER A 32 12.98 6.21 9.33
N ALA A 33 12.98 5.20 10.20
CA ALA A 33 12.21 3.99 9.98
C ALA A 33 10.73 4.38 9.79
N ALA A 34 10.09 3.80 8.78
CA ALA A 34 8.65 4.01 8.55
C ALA A 34 7.88 3.67 9.84
N PRO A 35 6.85 4.47 10.19
CA PRO A 35 6.09 4.25 11.40
C PRO A 35 5.47 2.85 11.41
N PHE A 36 5.86 2.03 12.38
CA PHE A 36 5.45 0.63 12.52
C PHE A 36 4.40 0.48 13.61
N SER A 37 3.45 -0.43 13.40
CA SER A 37 2.47 -0.88 14.39
C SER A 37 2.24 -2.37 14.25
N SER A 38 2.06 -3.08 15.36
CA SER A 38 1.79 -4.51 15.34
C SER A 38 0.89 -4.94 16.49
N ILE A 39 0.19 -6.06 16.28
CA ILE A 39 -0.55 -6.79 17.29
C ILE A 39 -0.41 -8.30 17.02
N VAL A 40 -0.27 -9.06 18.08
CA VAL A 40 -0.35 -10.52 18.07
C VAL A 40 -1.53 -10.92 18.96
N ILE A 41 -2.43 -11.69 18.41
CA ILE A 41 -3.61 -12.16 19.14
C ILE A 41 -3.65 -13.69 19.19
N ASP A 42 -4.16 -14.22 20.27
CA ASP A 42 -4.53 -15.61 20.38
C ASP A 42 -5.79 -15.86 19.52
N ALA A 43 -5.64 -16.68 18.49
CA ALA A 43 -6.73 -16.94 17.54
C ALA A 43 -7.92 -17.69 18.14
N THR A 44 -7.76 -18.33 19.31
CA THR A 44 -8.81 -19.11 19.96
C THR A 44 -9.77 -18.25 20.79
N ASN A 45 -9.28 -17.14 21.35
CA ASN A 45 -10.05 -16.33 22.31
C ASN A 45 -9.94 -14.81 22.07
N GLY A 46 -9.18 -14.37 21.05
CA GLY A 46 -9.01 -12.96 20.69
C GLY A 46 -8.13 -12.15 21.65
N ARG A 47 -7.49 -12.80 22.66
CA ARG A 47 -6.65 -12.11 23.64
C ARG A 47 -5.37 -11.56 22.97
N SER A 48 -5.07 -10.29 23.22
CA SER A 48 -3.80 -9.71 22.79
C SER A 48 -2.65 -10.30 23.59
N LEU A 49 -1.69 -10.92 22.89
CA LEU A 49 -0.47 -11.50 23.44
C LEU A 49 0.67 -10.47 23.41
N GLN A 50 0.74 -9.66 22.38
CA GLN A 50 1.75 -8.61 22.20
C GLN A 50 1.15 -7.47 21.36
N GLN A 51 1.51 -6.24 21.68
CA GLN A 51 1.13 -5.08 20.88
C GLN A 51 2.20 -3.99 20.93
N TYR A 52 2.37 -3.32 19.80
CA TYR A 52 3.21 -2.15 19.69
C TYR A 52 2.48 -1.09 18.87
N ARG A 53 2.14 0.04 19.50
CA ARG A 53 1.41 1.15 18.88
C ARG A 53 0.15 0.69 18.10
N ALA A 54 -0.52 -0.36 18.59
CA ALA A 54 -1.57 -1.07 17.86
C ALA A 54 -2.79 -0.19 17.53
N SER A 55 -3.11 0.79 18.37
CA SER A 55 -4.21 1.74 18.16
C SER A 55 -3.80 3.05 17.45
N GLN A 56 -2.52 3.18 17.04
CA GLN A 56 -2.12 4.36 16.27
C GLN A 56 -2.57 4.22 14.81
N SER A 57 -3.15 5.30 14.29
CA SER A 57 -3.53 5.39 12.88
C SER A 57 -2.30 5.20 11.97
N ARG A 58 -2.46 4.35 10.96
CA ARG A 58 -1.46 4.01 9.96
C ARG A 58 -2.10 3.97 8.59
N TYR A 59 -1.27 4.18 7.60
CA TYR A 59 -1.63 3.96 6.22
C TYR A 59 -1.61 2.46 5.91
N PRO A 60 -2.78 1.85 5.54
CA PRO A 60 -2.87 0.39 5.39
C PRO A 60 -2.20 -0.14 4.13
N ALA A 61 -1.87 0.72 3.16
CA ALA A 61 -1.34 0.32 1.86
C ALA A 61 -2.15 -0.85 1.25
N SER A 62 -1.50 -1.85 0.71
CA SER A 62 -2.16 -3.00 0.06
C SER A 62 -3.00 -3.88 0.98
N LEU A 63 -2.91 -3.74 2.30
CA LEU A 63 -3.84 -4.40 3.22
C LEU A 63 -5.30 -3.94 2.98
N THR A 64 -5.51 -2.76 2.41
CA THR A 64 -6.81 -2.28 1.91
C THR A 64 -7.54 -3.33 1.07
N LYS A 65 -6.82 -4.09 0.25
CA LYS A 65 -7.39 -5.09 -0.66
C LYS A 65 -8.05 -6.27 0.07
N LEU A 66 -7.73 -6.48 1.36
CA LEU A 66 -8.43 -7.46 2.18
C LEU A 66 -9.90 -7.06 2.37
N MET A 67 -10.20 -5.77 2.60
CA MET A 67 -11.56 -5.28 2.66
C MET A 67 -12.26 -5.34 1.30
N SER A 68 -11.54 -5.05 0.22
CA SER A 68 -12.09 -5.21 -1.13
C SER A 68 -12.49 -6.65 -1.40
N LEU A 69 -11.65 -7.60 -1.00
CA LEU A 69 -11.90 -9.02 -1.15
C LEU A 69 -13.04 -9.51 -0.23
N TYR A 70 -13.12 -8.98 0.99
CA TYR A 70 -14.20 -9.27 1.92
C TYR A 70 -15.57 -8.95 1.29
N ILE A 71 -15.71 -7.76 0.69
CA ILE A 71 -16.93 -7.37 -0.01
C ILE A 71 -17.22 -8.27 -1.20
N VAL A 72 -16.19 -8.70 -1.96
CA VAL A 72 -16.37 -9.67 -3.06
C VAL A 72 -16.96 -10.98 -2.56
N PHE A 73 -16.48 -11.49 -1.43
CA PHE A 73 -17.06 -12.71 -0.82
C PHE A 73 -18.50 -12.52 -0.36
N GLU A 74 -18.84 -11.36 0.22
CA GLU A 74 -20.25 -11.05 0.54
C GLU A 74 -21.14 -11.03 -0.70
N GLU A 75 -20.64 -10.48 -1.83
CA GLU A 75 -21.41 -10.50 -3.09
C GLU A 75 -21.62 -11.92 -3.61
N ILE A 76 -20.62 -12.80 -3.48
CA ILE A 76 -20.72 -14.20 -3.88
C ILE A 76 -21.70 -14.94 -2.97
N GLU A 77 -21.59 -14.79 -1.65
CA GLU A 77 -22.47 -15.42 -0.66
C GLU A 77 -23.93 -15.01 -0.85
N ALA A 78 -24.13 -13.74 -1.20
CA ALA A 78 -25.46 -13.21 -1.50
C ALA A 78 -25.99 -13.55 -2.91
N GLY A 79 -25.24 -14.31 -3.71
CA GLY A 79 -25.61 -14.71 -5.06
C GLY A 79 -25.60 -13.58 -6.11
N ARG A 80 -25.07 -12.41 -5.78
CA ARG A 80 -24.99 -11.25 -6.70
C ARG A 80 -23.74 -11.30 -7.59
N LEU A 81 -22.77 -12.10 -7.22
CA LEU A 81 -21.55 -12.34 -8.01
C LEU A 81 -21.27 -13.86 -8.05
N SER A 82 -20.85 -14.37 -9.19
CA SER A 82 -20.32 -15.74 -9.29
C SER A 82 -18.83 -15.72 -9.59
N PRO A 83 -18.09 -16.81 -9.34
CA PRO A 83 -16.67 -16.92 -9.70
C PRO A 83 -16.38 -16.67 -11.19
N GLU A 84 -17.34 -16.99 -12.05
CA GLU A 84 -17.25 -16.88 -13.50
C GLU A 84 -17.74 -15.52 -14.03
N THR A 85 -18.36 -14.69 -13.19
CA THR A 85 -18.88 -13.37 -13.60
C THR A 85 -17.79 -12.55 -14.28
N PRO A 86 -18.04 -12.05 -15.53
CA PRO A 86 -17.08 -11.23 -16.25
C PRO A 86 -17.07 -9.81 -15.67
N ILE A 87 -15.95 -9.39 -15.12
CA ILE A 87 -15.70 -8.05 -14.61
C ILE A 87 -15.12 -7.20 -15.74
N TYR A 88 -15.80 -6.14 -16.13
CA TYR A 88 -15.36 -5.22 -17.18
C TYR A 88 -14.18 -4.36 -16.73
N VAL A 89 -13.24 -4.13 -17.62
CA VAL A 89 -12.05 -3.30 -17.38
C VAL A 89 -12.22 -1.94 -18.03
N SER A 90 -12.41 -0.92 -17.20
CA SER A 90 -12.49 0.46 -17.65
C SER A 90 -11.12 1.04 -18.06
N ASN A 91 -11.15 2.20 -18.73
CA ASN A 91 -9.92 2.97 -18.95
C ASN A 91 -9.24 3.42 -17.66
N LYS A 92 -10.00 3.70 -16.60
CA LYS A 92 -9.47 4.06 -15.28
C LYS A 92 -8.74 2.88 -14.65
N ALA A 93 -9.36 1.69 -14.64
CA ALA A 93 -8.76 0.47 -14.13
C ALA A 93 -7.45 0.12 -14.87
N ALA A 94 -7.48 0.11 -16.20
CA ALA A 94 -6.31 -0.25 -17.02
C ALA A 94 -5.10 0.68 -16.85
N ARG A 95 -5.32 1.95 -16.41
CA ARG A 95 -4.26 2.95 -16.18
C ARG A 95 -3.75 3.01 -14.77
N GLN A 96 -4.21 2.14 -13.87
CA GLN A 96 -3.72 2.13 -12.49
C GLN A 96 -2.20 1.90 -12.43
N PRO A 97 -1.50 2.56 -11.49
CA PRO A 97 -0.07 2.36 -11.30
C PRO A 97 0.23 0.94 -10.78
N ALA A 98 1.49 0.53 -10.85
CA ALA A 98 1.93 -0.76 -10.32
C ALA A 98 1.75 -0.85 -8.78
N SER A 99 1.54 -2.05 -8.25
CA SER A 99 1.49 -3.35 -8.90
C SER A 99 0.18 -3.56 -9.67
N ARG A 100 0.25 -4.18 -10.83
CA ARG A 100 -0.93 -4.42 -11.67
C ARG A 100 -0.81 -5.75 -12.42
N LEU A 101 -1.95 -6.32 -12.83
CA LEU A 101 -1.98 -7.49 -13.68
C LEU A 101 -1.67 -7.14 -15.15
N GLY A 102 -1.91 -5.89 -15.55
CA GLY A 102 -1.75 -5.41 -16.92
C GLY A 102 -3.02 -5.58 -17.75
N LEU A 103 -4.18 -5.36 -17.12
CA LEU A 103 -5.47 -5.46 -17.77
C LEU A 103 -5.59 -4.42 -18.90
N LYS A 104 -6.26 -4.83 -20.00
CA LYS A 104 -6.54 -3.94 -21.15
C LYS A 104 -7.97 -3.41 -21.07
N ALA A 105 -8.14 -2.10 -21.24
CA ALA A 105 -9.46 -1.47 -21.29
C ALA A 105 -10.35 -2.11 -22.37
N GLY A 106 -11.65 -2.18 -22.10
CA GLY A 106 -12.63 -2.82 -22.98
C GLY A 106 -12.67 -4.34 -22.92
N ARG A 107 -11.78 -4.97 -22.14
CA ARG A 107 -11.78 -6.43 -21.93
C ARG A 107 -12.47 -6.78 -20.61
N THR A 108 -12.67 -8.05 -20.39
CA THR A 108 -13.19 -8.60 -19.15
C THR A 108 -12.20 -9.58 -18.50
N ILE A 109 -12.32 -9.76 -17.19
CA ILE A 109 -11.63 -10.77 -16.40
C ILE A 109 -12.65 -11.50 -15.53
N ALA A 110 -12.60 -12.84 -15.46
CA ALA A 110 -13.48 -13.59 -14.57
C ALA A 110 -13.22 -13.23 -13.09
N ALA A 111 -14.27 -13.11 -12.28
CA ALA A 111 -14.19 -12.73 -10.87
C ALA A 111 -13.19 -13.61 -10.10
N LYS A 112 -13.19 -14.93 -10.30
CA LYS A 112 -12.23 -15.87 -9.70
C LYS A 112 -10.77 -15.52 -10.02
N THR A 113 -10.49 -15.14 -11.28
CA THR A 113 -9.13 -14.73 -11.69
C THR A 113 -8.77 -13.38 -11.09
N ALA A 114 -9.72 -12.44 -11.04
CA ALA A 114 -9.56 -11.14 -10.41
C ALA A 114 -9.23 -11.27 -8.91
N MET A 115 -9.97 -12.11 -8.17
CA MET A 115 -9.70 -12.38 -6.75
C MET A 115 -8.29 -12.94 -6.52
N LYS A 116 -7.86 -13.91 -7.35
CA LYS A 116 -6.50 -14.45 -7.28
C LYS A 116 -5.43 -13.39 -7.55
N ALA A 117 -5.63 -12.56 -8.57
CA ALA A 117 -4.70 -11.48 -8.90
C ALA A 117 -4.64 -10.39 -7.81
N LEU A 118 -5.77 -10.11 -7.17
CA LEU A 118 -5.86 -9.20 -6.04
C LEU A 118 -5.01 -9.69 -4.86
N LEU A 119 -5.11 -10.99 -4.52
CA LEU A 119 -4.37 -11.61 -3.42
C LEU A 119 -2.89 -11.80 -3.72
N VAL A 120 -2.57 -12.44 -4.85
CA VAL A 120 -1.21 -12.91 -5.13
C VAL A 120 -0.33 -11.80 -5.67
N LYS A 121 -0.86 -10.97 -6.58
CA LYS A 121 -0.12 -9.90 -7.26
C LYS A 121 -0.37 -8.52 -6.65
N SER A 122 -1.34 -8.41 -5.75
CA SER A 122 -1.76 -7.12 -5.18
C SER A 122 -2.14 -6.10 -6.27
N ALA A 123 -2.84 -6.55 -7.33
CA ALA A 123 -3.07 -5.82 -8.56
C ALA A 123 -4.03 -4.64 -8.38
N ASN A 124 -3.55 -3.41 -8.61
CA ASN A 124 -4.33 -2.17 -8.44
C ASN A 124 -5.40 -2.01 -9.53
N ASP A 125 -5.08 -2.36 -10.78
CA ASP A 125 -6.02 -2.37 -11.91
C ASP A 125 -7.21 -3.29 -11.66
N VAL A 126 -6.95 -4.45 -11.06
CA VAL A 126 -7.99 -5.41 -10.66
C VAL A 126 -8.85 -4.87 -9.52
N ALA A 127 -8.24 -4.23 -8.51
CA ALA A 127 -8.99 -3.63 -7.40
C ALA A 127 -9.99 -2.57 -7.91
N THR A 128 -9.54 -1.69 -8.80
CA THR A 128 -10.40 -0.67 -9.40
C THR A 128 -11.51 -1.30 -10.26
N ALA A 129 -11.21 -2.31 -11.09
CA ALA A 129 -12.20 -2.99 -11.91
C ALA A 129 -13.28 -3.68 -11.06
N ILE A 130 -12.90 -4.38 -9.98
CA ILE A 130 -13.83 -4.97 -9.01
C ILE A 130 -14.72 -3.89 -8.38
N ALA A 131 -14.12 -2.81 -7.92
CA ALA A 131 -14.83 -1.70 -7.27
C ALA A 131 -15.89 -1.08 -8.19
N GLU A 132 -15.53 -0.83 -9.44
CA GLU A 132 -16.43 -0.29 -10.46
C GLU A 132 -17.56 -1.29 -10.79
N HIS A 133 -17.25 -2.58 -10.89
CA HIS A 133 -18.24 -3.62 -11.17
C HIS A 133 -19.30 -3.72 -10.06
N ILE A 134 -18.87 -3.76 -8.80
CA ILE A 134 -19.75 -4.00 -7.65
C ILE A 134 -20.57 -2.75 -7.29
N SER A 135 -19.98 -1.55 -7.40
CA SER A 135 -20.58 -0.31 -6.89
C SER A 135 -20.80 0.77 -7.96
N GLY A 136 -20.48 0.48 -9.23
CA GLY A 136 -20.58 1.42 -10.35
C GLY A 136 -19.46 2.47 -10.36
N SER A 137 -18.74 2.68 -9.25
CA SER A 137 -17.53 3.52 -9.20
C SER A 137 -16.69 3.17 -7.98
N GLU A 138 -15.36 3.42 -8.08
CA GLU A 138 -14.42 3.20 -6.98
C GLU A 138 -14.76 4.06 -5.76
N ASP A 139 -15.24 5.29 -5.94
CA ASP A 139 -15.64 6.16 -4.83
C ASP A 139 -16.85 5.62 -4.06
N LYS A 140 -17.85 5.06 -4.76
CA LYS A 140 -18.98 4.38 -4.12
C LYS A 140 -18.52 3.13 -3.39
N PHE A 141 -17.62 2.37 -3.99
CA PHE A 141 -17.05 1.18 -3.37
C PHE A 141 -16.25 1.53 -2.11
N ALA A 142 -15.41 2.56 -2.13
CA ALA A 142 -14.65 3.02 -0.96
C ALA A 142 -15.56 3.48 0.19
N ARG A 143 -16.69 4.13 -0.11
CA ARG A 143 -17.72 4.42 0.91
C ARG A 143 -18.32 3.15 1.51
N ARG A 144 -18.62 2.15 0.68
CA ARG A 144 -19.10 0.84 1.12
C ARG A 144 -18.07 0.13 1.99
N MET A 145 -16.77 0.16 1.60
CA MET A 145 -15.68 -0.40 2.42
C MET A 145 -15.62 0.26 3.80
N SER A 146 -15.74 1.59 3.86
CA SER A 146 -15.72 2.33 5.12
C SER A 146 -16.96 2.07 5.98
N GLN A 147 -18.12 1.87 5.36
CA GLN A 147 -19.33 1.43 6.06
C GLN A 147 -19.16 0.02 6.61
N LYS A 148 -18.64 -0.91 5.81
CA LYS A 148 -18.35 -2.29 6.24
C LYS A 148 -17.35 -2.32 7.40
N ALA A 149 -16.32 -1.49 7.36
CA ALA A 149 -15.39 -1.35 8.48
C ALA A 149 -16.11 -0.99 9.78
N ARG A 150 -17.06 -0.04 9.77
CA ARG A 150 -17.87 0.32 10.94
C ARG A 150 -18.76 -0.83 11.41
N GLU A 151 -19.38 -1.56 10.48
CA GLU A 151 -20.23 -2.74 10.80
C GLU A 151 -19.41 -3.84 11.49
N LEU A 152 -18.12 -3.95 11.14
CA LEU A 152 -17.18 -4.87 11.78
C LEU A 152 -16.52 -4.32 13.06
N GLY A 153 -16.91 -3.11 13.53
CA GLY A 153 -16.35 -2.48 14.72
C GLY A 153 -15.00 -1.80 14.50
N LEU A 154 -14.55 -1.62 13.26
CA LEU A 154 -13.27 -1.00 12.90
C LEU A 154 -13.45 0.52 12.77
N TYR A 155 -13.75 1.21 13.87
CA TYR A 155 -14.10 2.64 13.88
C TYR A 155 -12.97 3.57 13.47
N ASP A 156 -11.72 3.15 13.67
CA ASP A 156 -10.52 3.91 13.30
C ASP A 156 -10.04 3.62 11.86
N THR A 157 -10.91 2.98 11.05
CA THR A 157 -10.59 2.60 9.66
C THR A 157 -11.46 3.37 8.68
N SER A 158 -10.80 3.96 7.68
CA SER A 158 -11.48 4.62 6.55
C SER A 158 -10.78 4.32 5.23
N PHE A 159 -11.57 4.17 4.17
CA PHE A 159 -11.10 3.87 2.83
C PHE A 159 -11.50 4.97 1.85
N VAL A 160 -10.61 5.26 0.89
CA VAL A 160 -10.81 6.26 -0.19
C VAL A 160 -10.69 5.62 -1.57
N ASN A 161 -10.03 4.47 -1.66
CA ASN A 161 -9.91 3.67 -2.88
C ASN A 161 -9.89 2.18 -2.53
N ALA A 162 -10.02 1.34 -3.56
CA ALA A 162 -10.07 -0.11 -3.41
C ALA A 162 -8.70 -0.79 -3.35
N SER A 163 -7.65 -0.07 -3.74
CA SER A 163 -6.32 -0.65 -3.97
C SER A 163 -5.33 -0.44 -2.83
N GLY A 164 -5.52 0.60 -2.01
CA GLY A 164 -4.56 1.03 -1.02
C GLY A 164 -3.48 1.96 -1.59
N LEU A 165 -3.71 2.57 -2.75
CA LEU A 165 -2.87 3.67 -3.23
C LEU A 165 -2.97 4.85 -2.26
N TYR A 166 -1.86 5.58 -2.11
CA TYR A 166 -1.75 6.63 -1.11
C TYR A 166 -2.87 7.69 -1.23
N HIS A 167 -3.50 7.93 -0.10
CA HIS A 167 -4.39 9.07 0.10
C HIS A 167 -4.40 9.42 1.59
N TRP A 168 -4.27 10.69 1.94
CA TRP A 168 -4.12 11.15 3.33
C TRP A 168 -5.30 10.78 4.26
N ARG A 169 -6.50 10.59 3.71
CA ARG A 169 -7.69 10.15 4.46
C ARG A 169 -7.85 8.63 4.57
N GLN A 170 -6.99 7.84 3.91
CA GLN A 170 -7.04 6.40 3.99
C GLN A 170 -6.20 5.92 5.17
N GLN A 171 -6.85 5.37 6.16
CA GLN A 171 -6.21 5.01 7.42
C GLN A 171 -6.81 3.75 8.03
N SER A 172 -6.04 3.09 8.88
CA SER A 172 -6.45 1.96 9.71
C SER A 172 -5.51 1.85 10.92
N THR A 173 -5.77 0.91 11.82
CA THR A 173 -4.90 0.55 12.95
C THR A 173 -4.52 -0.93 12.87
N ALA A 174 -3.55 -1.38 13.68
CA ALA A 174 -3.22 -2.79 13.79
C ALA A 174 -4.21 -3.57 14.69
N ARG A 175 -5.02 -2.84 15.45
CA ARG A 175 -6.06 -3.40 16.34
C ARG A 175 -7.33 -3.72 15.58
#